data_8e59f0377642148578b66e99f72d08e3
#
_entry.id   8e59f0377642148578b66e99f72d08e3
#
_cell.length_a   1.000
_cell.length_b   1.000
_cell.length_c   1.000
_cell.angle_alpha   90.00
_cell.angle_beta   90.00
_cell.angle_gamma   90.00
#
_symmetry.space_group_name_H-M   'P 1'
#
loop_
_entity.id
_entity.type
_entity.pdbx_description
1 polymer ?
#
loop_
_entity_poly.entity_id
_entity_poly.type
_entity_poly.pdbx_seq_one_letter_code
_entity_poly.pdbx_strand_id
1 'polypeptide(L)'
;MKYPIGIQDFERIIEDGYVYLDKTGLVYDLVHNGTIYFLCRPRRFGKSLLVSTLKCYFEGKKELFKGLAIDKLEKDWKQYPVLHLSFGGQNFVEPYALDKVLEEFVAMAERIYGREELAETLGSRFKAVLGKAHQKTGMRAVVLIDEYDKPLLDVMDMDIPVGKTQNKISLEEYNRNLLKGFYSVFKEADADLQFVLLTGVTKFSQVSVFSGFNQPNDISMDEHYEALCGITEEELYSTFDEQIKAMAVRYKTTEEGMKYKLKRKFDGYHFSSNLLDIYNPFSILNSLSKKKLSDFWFRTGTPTYLVRLLSHFKENLNELTGKYYPTSSFVDYRADVEAPLPMIYQSGYLTIKDWNMNMDSYLLDFPNDEVKNGFLTLVATSYLQPKESTDAFVLQVVSAMDVGDCKQLENLMTSFFASIPYSQRRKDDEREKERYFQYTFYLVLRMISCFTVFIEKQQSEGRVDCVVETQNYIYIFEFKRDGSAEEALKQIEDMGYAREYAADGRKIYQIGCNFSSKTGTIDGWKMK
;
A
#
# COMPACT_ATOMS: atom_id res chain seq x y z
N MET A 1 -8.46 -19.66 20.03
CA MET A 1 -8.95 -18.85 18.89
C MET A 1 -8.20 -19.25 17.63
N LYS A 2 -8.89 -19.48 16.50
CA LYS A 2 -8.27 -19.78 15.19
C LYS A 2 -8.23 -18.52 14.35
N TYR A 3 -7.08 -18.13 13.85
CA TYR A 3 -6.89 -16.92 13.04
C TYR A 3 -6.95 -17.26 11.54
N PRO A 4 -7.77 -16.55 10.72
CA PRO A 4 -7.92 -16.83 9.29
C PRO A 4 -6.76 -16.24 8.46
N ILE A 5 -5.51 -16.48 8.88
CA ILE A 5 -4.33 -15.93 8.21
C ILE A 5 -4.17 -16.56 6.83
N GLY A 6 -4.34 -15.76 5.78
CA GLY A 6 -4.24 -16.23 4.40
C GLY A 6 -5.48 -17.00 3.89
N ILE A 7 -6.55 -17.08 4.68
CA ILE A 7 -7.83 -17.64 4.26
C ILE A 7 -8.73 -16.51 3.77
N GLN A 8 -9.23 -16.65 2.55
CA GLN A 8 -10.09 -15.67 1.90
C GLN A 8 -11.46 -16.24 1.51
N ASP A 9 -11.72 -17.48 1.86
CA ASP A 9 -12.99 -18.15 1.63
C ASP A 9 -13.88 -18.05 2.87
N PHE A 10 -15.03 -17.37 2.73
CA PHE A 10 -15.96 -17.07 3.82
C PHE A 10 -16.60 -18.35 4.37
N GLU A 11 -17.05 -19.26 3.51
CA GLU A 11 -17.66 -20.52 3.91
C GLU A 11 -16.72 -21.32 4.81
N ARG A 12 -15.45 -21.46 4.37
CA ARG A 12 -14.42 -22.14 5.16
C ARG A 12 -14.15 -21.45 6.50
N ILE A 13 -14.15 -20.11 6.54
CA ILE A 13 -13.93 -19.36 7.79
C ILE A 13 -15.01 -19.70 8.80
N ILE A 14 -16.26 -19.72 8.38
CA ILE A 14 -17.41 -20.00 9.26
C ILE A 14 -17.45 -21.48 9.65
N GLU A 15 -17.37 -22.40 8.70
CA GLU A 15 -17.48 -23.84 8.96
C GLU A 15 -16.34 -24.39 9.82
N ASP A 16 -15.11 -23.95 9.59
CA ASP A 16 -13.94 -24.39 10.38
C ASP A 16 -13.82 -23.65 11.72
N GLY A 17 -14.68 -22.68 12.03
CA GLY A 17 -14.71 -21.91 13.27
C GLY A 17 -13.50 -21.00 13.46
N TYR A 18 -13.06 -20.36 12.38
CA TYR A 18 -12.10 -19.26 12.45
C TYR A 18 -12.78 -17.98 12.97
N VAL A 19 -12.00 -17.08 13.57
CA VAL A 19 -12.53 -15.78 13.94
C VAL A 19 -12.94 -14.99 12.68
N TYR A 20 -14.16 -14.48 12.68
CA TYR A 20 -14.67 -13.59 11.65
C TYR A 20 -15.07 -12.27 12.28
N LEU A 21 -14.53 -11.17 11.79
CA LEU A 21 -14.95 -9.81 12.17
C LEU A 21 -16.14 -9.43 11.29
N ASP A 22 -17.27 -9.25 11.90
CA ASP A 22 -18.56 -9.14 11.20
C ASP A 22 -18.70 -7.80 10.46
N LYS A 23 -18.57 -7.85 9.15
CA LYS A 23 -18.82 -6.73 8.22
C LYS A 23 -20.15 -6.86 7.49
N THR A 24 -20.97 -7.84 7.85
CA THR A 24 -22.16 -8.19 7.05
C THR A 24 -23.26 -7.15 7.13
N GLY A 25 -23.25 -6.26 8.13
CA GLY A 25 -24.13 -5.07 8.12
C GLY A 25 -23.81 -4.15 6.95
N LEU A 26 -22.53 -3.84 6.72
CA LEU A 26 -22.10 -3.04 5.57
C LEU A 26 -22.32 -3.77 4.23
N VAL A 27 -22.21 -5.10 4.22
CA VAL A 27 -22.55 -5.92 3.05
C VAL A 27 -24.05 -5.77 2.72
N TYR A 28 -24.91 -5.80 3.72
CA TYR A 28 -26.35 -5.58 3.53
C TYR A 28 -26.64 -4.20 2.91
N ASP A 29 -26.02 -3.16 3.45
CA ASP A 29 -26.19 -1.80 2.91
C ASP A 29 -25.67 -1.72 1.46
N LEU A 30 -24.54 -2.33 1.17
CA LEU A 30 -23.92 -2.33 -0.16
C LEU A 30 -24.86 -2.95 -1.23
N VAL A 31 -25.46 -4.10 -0.92
CA VAL A 31 -26.29 -4.83 -1.88
C VAL A 31 -27.69 -4.22 -2.07
N HIS A 32 -28.12 -3.34 -1.15
CA HIS A 32 -29.42 -2.67 -1.21
C HIS A 32 -29.36 -1.22 -1.72
N ASN A 33 -28.18 -0.57 -1.70
CA ASN A 33 -28.05 0.85 -2.04
C ASN A 33 -27.56 1.14 -3.47
N GLY A 34 -27.20 0.12 -4.24
CA GLY A 34 -26.77 0.31 -5.62
C GLY A 34 -26.51 -1.00 -6.35
N THR A 35 -26.13 -0.88 -7.61
CA THR A 35 -25.99 -2.04 -8.51
C THR A 35 -24.54 -2.30 -8.90
N ILE A 36 -23.76 -1.26 -9.19
CA ILE A 36 -22.42 -1.40 -9.77
C ILE A 36 -21.42 -0.65 -8.91
N TYR A 37 -20.47 -1.37 -8.32
CA TYR A 37 -19.50 -0.84 -7.39
C TYR A 37 -18.07 -1.14 -7.80
N PHE A 38 -17.18 -0.24 -7.38
CA PHE A 38 -15.75 -0.36 -7.51
C PHE A 38 -15.08 -0.14 -6.15
N LEU A 39 -14.13 -1.01 -5.78
CA LEU A 39 -13.41 -0.93 -4.51
C LEU A 39 -11.92 -1.16 -4.70
N CYS A 40 -11.11 -0.16 -4.44
CA CYS A 40 -9.66 -0.29 -4.25
C CYS A 40 -9.30 -0.35 -2.76
N ARG A 41 -8.43 -1.28 -2.42
CA ARG A 41 -7.75 -1.37 -1.12
C ARG A 41 -6.35 -1.95 -1.33
N PRO A 42 -5.38 -1.63 -0.49
CA PRO A 42 -4.07 -2.25 -0.55
C PRO A 42 -4.15 -3.78 -0.46
N ARG A 43 -3.07 -4.46 -0.80
CA ARG A 43 -3.00 -5.92 -0.66
C ARG A 43 -3.22 -6.34 0.80
N ARG A 44 -3.83 -7.52 1.01
CA ARG A 44 -4.07 -8.12 2.34
C ARG A 44 -5.09 -7.41 3.24
N PHE A 45 -5.94 -6.55 2.68
CA PHE A 45 -7.03 -5.88 3.41
C PHE A 45 -8.35 -6.66 3.47
N GLY A 46 -8.45 -7.83 2.83
CA GLY A 46 -9.66 -8.66 2.90
C GLY A 46 -10.63 -8.48 1.73
N LYS A 47 -10.22 -7.87 0.61
CA LYS A 47 -11.05 -7.73 -0.61
C LYS A 47 -11.61 -9.07 -1.10
N SER A 48 -10.75 -10.08 -1.25
CA SER A 48 -11.17 -11.42 -1.72
C SER A 48 -12.10 -12.11 -0.73
N LEU A 49 -11.96 -11.83 0.58
CA LEU A 49 -12.91 -12.30 1.59
C LEU A 49 -14.27 -11.61 1.42
N LEU A 50 -14.30 -10.31 1.18
CA LEU A 50 -15.53 -9.57 0.86
C LEU A 50 -16.22 -10.17 -0.39
N VAL A 51 -15.46 -10.43 -1.45
CA VAL A 51 -15.98 -11.08 -2.67
C VAL A 51 -16.56 -12.46 -2.36
N SER A 52 -15.88 -13.27 -1.55
CA SER A 52 -16.36 -14.58 -1.11
C SER A 52 -17.63 -14.47 -0.24
N THR A 53 -17.71 -13.49 0.66
CA THR A 53 -18.89 -13.22 1.49
C THR A 53 -20.09 -12.84 0.62
N LEU A 54 -19.91 -11.92 -0.34
CA LEU A 54 -20.96 -11.53 -1.30
C LEU A 54 -21.41 -12.71 -2.16
N LYS A 55 -20.47 -13.54 -2.61
CA LYS A 55 -20.80 -14.77 -3.35
C LYS A 55 -21.71 -15.68 -2.53
N CYS A 56 -21.35 -15.99 -1.28
CA CYS A 56 -22.19 -16.82 -0.42
C CYS A 56 -23.56 -16.18 -0.13
N TYR A 57 -23.62 -14.86 0.02
CA TYR A 57 -24.88 -14.13 0.21
C TYR A 57 -25.80 -14.27 -1.02
N PHE A 58 -25.29 -14.00 -2.22
CA PHE A 58 -26.09 -14.08 -3.45
C PHE A 58 -26.39 -15.53 -3.89
N GLU A 59 -25.59 -16.51 -3.44
CA GLU A 59 -25.91 -17.94 -3.59
C GLU A 59 -27.00 -18.40 -2.60
N GLY A 60 -27.49 -17.51 -1.71
CA GLY A 60 -28.56 -17.81 -0.76
C GLY A 60 -28.14 -18.75 0.39
N LYS A 61 -26.84 -18.82 0.74
CA LYS A 61 -26.29 -19.68 1.78
C LYS A 61 -26.55 -19.14 3.19
N LYS A 62 -27.83 -18.96 3.55
CA LYS A 62 -28.29 -18.34 4.80
C LYS A 62 -27.59 -18.88 6.06
N GLU A 63 -27.36 -20.21 6.13
CA GLU A 63 -26.82 -20.85 7.31
C GLU A 63 -25.41 -20.34 7.70
N LEU A 64 -24.62 -19.89 6.73
CA LEU A 64 -23.31 -19.31 6.97
C LEU A 64 -23.37 -17.94 7.68
N PHE A 65 -24.48 -17.26 7.61
CA PHE A 65 -24.68 -15.92 8.15
C PHE A 65 -25.38 -15.91 9.50
N LYS A 66 -25.72 -17.08 10.02
CA LYS A 66 -26.46 -17.22 11.28
C LYS A 66 -25.70 -16.55 12.43
N GLY A 67 -26.41 -15.61 13.09
CA GLY A 67 -25.86 -14.86 14.22
C GLY A 67 -25.04 -13.63 13.82
N LEU A 68 -24.76 -13.42 12.54
CA LEU A 68 -24.12 -12.19 12.03
C LEU A 68 -25.16 -11.07 11.86
N ALA A 69 -24.70 -9.85 11.69
CA ALA A 69 -25.55 -8.65 11.58
C ALA A 69 -26.61 -8.80 10.47
N ILE A 70 -26.22 -9.30 9.30
CA ILE A 70 -27.09 -9.49 8.15
C ILE A 70 -28.23 -10.50 8.40
N ASP A 71 -28.06 -11.45 9.28
CA ASP A 71 -29.11 -12.46 9.62
C ASP A 71 -30.37 -11.79 10.22
N LYS A 72 -30.18 -10.66 10.89
CA LYS A 72 -31.28 -9.85 11.43
C LYS A 72 -31.91 -8.92 10.40
N LEU A 73 -31.14 -8.50 9.41
CA LEU A 73 -31.52 -7.50 8.41
C LEU A 73 -32.19 -8.15 7.20
N GLU A 74 -31.58 -9.21 6.65
CA GLU A 74 -32.06 -9.90 5.46
C GLU A 74 -33.21 -10.88 5.79
N LYS A 75 -34.29 -10.78 5.03
CA LYS A 75 -35.48 -11.63 5.24
C LYS A 75 -35.71 -12.61 4.09
N ASP A 76 -35.36 -12.22 2.89
CA ASP A 76 -35.77 -12.94 1.67
C ASP A 76 -34.79 -14.03 1.21
N TRP A 77 -33.51 -13.89 1.52
CA TRP A 77 -32.42 -14.83 1.18
C TRP A 77 -32.57 -15.44 -0.24
N LYS A 78 -32.75 -14.57 -1.24
CA LYS A 78 -32.90 -15.00 -2.63
C LYS A 78 -31.62 -15.59 -3.19
N GLN A 79 -31.77 -16.58 -4.07
CA GLN A 79 -30.65 -17.17 -4.79
C GLN A 79 -30.54 -16.57 -6.20
N TYR A 80 -29.37 -16.04 -6.51
CA TYR A 80 -29.05 -15.38 -7.78
C TYR A 80 -28.04 -16.20 -8.58
N PRO A 81 -28.03 -16.11 -9.92
CA PRO A 81 -26.93 -16.62 -10.74
C PRO A 81 -25.68 -15.76 -10.51
N VAL A 82 -24.65 -16.34 -9.87
CA VAL A 82 -23.40 -15.63 -9.54
C VAL A 82 -22.29 -16.05 -10.52
N LEU A 83 -21.71 -15.06 -11.20
CA LEU A 83 -20.55 -15.21 -12.05
C LEU A 83 -19.35 -14.57 -11.33
N HIS A 84 -18.39 -15.38 -10.90
CA HIS A 84 -17.21 -14.92 -10.18
C HIS A 84 -15.96 -15.12 -11.04
N LEU A 85 -15.30 -14.01 -11.39
CA LEU A 85 -14.03 -13.96 -12.12
C LEU A 85 -12.93 -13.46 -11.17
N SER A 86 -11.89 -14.25 -10.98
CA SER A 86 -10.68 -13.83 -10.26
C SER A 86 -9.48 -13.88 -11.20
N PHE A 87 -8.75 -12.80 -11.28
CA PHE A 87 -7.47 -12.73 -11.98
C PHE A 87 -6.29 -13.17 -11.08
N GLY A 88 -6.56 -13.40 -9.79
CA GLY A 88 -5.59 -13.95 -8.86
C GLY A 88 -5.04 -15.32 -9.30
N GLY A 89 -3.75 -15.57 -9.02
CA GLY A 89 -3.12 -16.85 -9.36
C GLY A 89 -2.76 -17.05 -10.85
N GLN A 90 -3.11 -16.09 -11.73
CA GLN A 90 -2.76 -16.08 -13.14
C GLN A 90 -1.50 -15.26 -13.40
N ASN A 91 -0.82 -15.51 -14.53
CA ASN A 91 0.33 -14.74 -15.01
C ASN A 91 -0.01 -14.14 -16.38
N PHE A 92 0.03 -12.81 -16.48
CA PHE A 92 -0.37 -12.08 -17.69
C PHE A 92 0.81 -11.54 -18.51
N VAL A 93 2.03 -11.92 -18.21
CA VAL A 93 3.24 -11.52 -18.95
C VAL A 93 3.30 -12.15 -20.36
N GLU A 94 2.61 -13.27 -20.56
CA GLU A 94 2.55 -13.90 -21.88
C GLU A 94 1.44 -13.25 -22.74
N PRO A 95 1.72 -12.95 -24.02
CA PRO A 95 0.70 -12.49 -24.97
C PRO A 95 -0.52 -13.41 -25.01
N TYR A 96 -1.70 -12.82 -25.08
CA TYR A 96 -3.00 -13.53 -25.13
C TYR A 96 -3.36 -14.37 -23.89
N ALA A 97 -2.63 -14.24 -22.78
CA ALA A 97 -3.00 -14.94 -21.55
C ALA A 97 -4.37 -14.45 -21.01
N LEU A 98 -4.61 -13.13 -21.11
CA LEU A 98 -5.89 -12.53 -20.71
C LEU A 98 -7.06 -13.05 -21.56
N ASP A 99 -6.88 -13.20 -22.87
CA ASP A 99 -7.90 -13.75 -23.78
C ASP A 99 -8.34 -15.13 -23.31
N LYS A 100 -7.38 -16.00 -22.99
CA LYS A 100 -7.67 -17.38 -22.53
C LYS A 100 -8.48 -17.38 -21.23
N VAL A 101 -8.10 -16.56 -20.26
CA VAL A 101 -8.80 -16.47 -18.96
C VAL A 101 -10.24 -16.00 -19.15
N LEU A 102 -10.47 -14.97 -19.98
CA LEU A 102 -11.81 -14.47 -20.26
C LEU A 102 -12.64 -15.46 -21.08
N GLU A 103 -12.02 -16.13 -22.06
CA GLU A 103 -12.66 -17.20 -22.82
C GLU A 103 -13.09 -18.38 -21.93
N GLU A 104 -12.22 -18.84 -21.04
CA GLU A 104 -12.55 -19.90 -20.08
C GLU A 104 -13.71 -19.50 -19.18
N PHE A 105 -13.69 -18.27 -18.66
CA PHE A 105 -14.75 -17.74 -17.81
C PHE A 105 -16.10 -17.73 -18.53
N VAL A 106 -16.16 -17.18 -19.74
CA VAL A 106 -17.40 -17.14 -20.54
C VAL A 106 -17.86 -18.55 -20.92
N ALA A 107 -16.93 -19.42 -21.35
CA ALA A 107 -17.27 -20.81 -21.72
C ALA A 107 -17.81 -21.63 -20.52
N MET A 108 -17.30 -21.40 -19.31
CA MET A 108 -17.85 -22.03 -18.10
C MET A 108 -19.29 -21.57 -17.84
N ALA A 109 -19.56 -20.28 -17.96
CA ALA A 109 -20.90 -19.73 -17.79
C ALA A 109 -21.86 -20.22 -18.89
N GLU A 110 -21.40 -20.31 -20.15
CA GLU A 110 -22.16 -20.89 -21.25
C GLU A 110 -22.55 -22.36 -21.01
N ARG A 111 -21.69 -23.18 -20.40
CA ARG A 111 -22.03 -24.55 -20.00
C ARG A 111 -23.17 -24.64 -19.00
N ILE A 112 -23.27 -23.65 -18.12
CA ILE A 112 -24.30 -23.61 -17.06
C ILE A 112 -25.62 -23.03 -17.60
N TYR A 113 -25.56 -21.93 -18.33
CA TYR A 113 -26.74 -21.15 -18.71
C TYR A 113 -27.14 -21.32 -20.18
N GLY A 114 -26.27 -21.83 -21.02
CA GLY A 114 -26.47 -22.03 -22.45
C GLY A 114 -25.69 -21.01 -23.29
N ARG A 115 -25.24 -21.47 -24.48
CA ARG A 115 -24.56 -20.64 -25.48
C ARG A 115 -25.56 -20.02 -26.45
N GLU A 116 -25.26 -18.82 -26.93
CA GLU A 116 -25.95 -18.17 -28.05
C GLU A 116 -25.10 -18.35 -29.31
N GLU A 117 -25.67 -19.08 -30.32
CA GLU A 117 -24.92 -19.43 -31.52
C GLU A 117 -24.52 -18.23 -32.39
N LEU A 118 -25.34 -17.18 -32.39
CA LEU A 118 -25.08 -15.97 -33.15
C LEU A 118 -24.11 -15.00 -32.47
N ALA A 119 -23.74 -15.26 -31.22
CA ALA A 119 -22.78 -14.45 -30.48
C ALA A 119 -21.34 -14.96 -30.73
N GLU A 120 -20.58 -14.25 -31.56
CA GLU A 120 -19.22 -14.64 -31.96
C GLU A 120 -18.12 -14.01 -31.12
N THR A 121 -18.28 -12.74 -30.74
CA THR A 121 -17.26 -12.03 -29.96
C THR A 121 -17.36 -12.35 -28.47
N LEU A 122 -16.26 -12.25 -27.74
CA LEU A 122 -16.22 -12.47 -26.30
C LEU A 122 -17.25 -11.60 -25.55
N GLY A 123 -17.37 -10.31 -25.92
CA GLY A 123 -18.35 -9.41 -25.33
C GLY A 123 -19.80 -9.79 -25.64
N SER A 124 -20.12 -10.14 -26.90
CA SER A 124 -21.47 -10.57 -27.28
C SER A 124 -21.88 -11.88 -26.60
N ARG A 125 -20.94 -12.82 -26.46
CA ARG A 125 -21.15 -14.08 -25.74
C ARG A 125 -21.40 -13.85 -24.26
N PHE A 126 -20.60 -12.99 -23.63
CA PHE A 126 -20.79 -12.63 -22.22
C PHE A 126 -22.14 -11.97 -21.98
N LYS A 127 -22.54 -11.01 -22.83
CA LYS A 127 -23.88 -10.40 -22.78
C LYS A 127 -25.01 -11.45 -22.91
N ALA A 128 -24.88 -12.36 -23.87
CA ALA A 128 -25.85 -13.43 -24.07
C ALA A 128 -25.97 -14.34 -22.84
N VAL A 129 -24.85 -14.69 -22.19
CA VAL A 129 -24.84 -15.49 -20.97
C VAL A 129 -25.58 -14.81 -19.83
N LEU A 130 -25.42 -13.49 -19.64
CA LEU A 130 -26.16 -12.72 -18.61
C LEU A 130 -27.67 -12.81 -18.85
N GLY A 131 -28.11 -12.58 -20.08
CA GLY A 131 -29.53 -12.69 -20.44
C GLY A 131 -30.07 -14.12 -20.27
N LYS A 132 -29.32 -15.15 -20.69
CA LYS A 132 -29.72 -16.57 -20.50
C LYS A 132 -29.74 -16.97 -19.03
N ALA A 133 -28.83 -16.49 -18.21
CA ALA A 133 -28.84 -16.72 -16.77
C ALA A 133 -30.13 -16.14 -16.14
N HIS A 134 -30.47 -14.90 -16.50
CA HIS A 134 -31.71 -14.25 -16.06
C HIS A 134 -32.96 -15.02 -16.51
N GLN A 135 -33.05 -15.38 -17.78
CA GLN A 135 -34.19 -16.15 -18.32
C GLN A 135 -34.34 -17.53 -17.64
N LYS A 136 -33.21 -18.24 -17.42
CA LYS A 136 -33.22 -19.60 -16.86
C LYS A 136 -33.59 -19.62 -15.38
N THR A 137 -33.15 -18.62 -14.61
CA THR A 137 -33.33 -18.58 -13.14
C THR A 137 -34.49 -17.70 -12.70
N GLY A 138 -34.97 -16.80 -13.55
CA GLY A 138 -35.93 -15.74 -13.19
C GLY A 138 -35.28 -14.63 -12.34
N MET A 139 -33.97 -14.69 -12.12
CA MET A 139 -33.22 -13.74 -11.30
C MET A 139 -32.12 -13.09 -12.12
N ARG A 140 -31.93 -11.77 -11.97
CA ARG A 140 -30.84 -11.04 -12.61
C ARG A 140 -29.47 -11.57 -12.14
N ALA A 141 -28.47 -11.49 -13.00
CA ALA A 141 -27.14 -12.01 -12.71
C ALA A 141 -26.34 -11.12 -11.75
N VAL A 142 -25.50 -11.75 -10.95
CA VAL A 142 -24.50 -11.09 -10.10
C VAL A 142 -23.12 -11.36 -10.71
N VAL A 143 -22.30 -10.31 -10.85
CA VAL A 143 -20.93 -10.44 -11.37
C VAL A 143 -19.94 -9.90 -10.34
N LEU A 144 -19.04 -10.77 -9.92
CA LEU A 144 -17.99 -10.43 -8.94
C LEU A 144 -16.63 -10.60 -9.61
N ILE A 145 -15.83 -9.52 -9.66
CA ILE A 145 -14.51 -9.50 -10.29
C ILE A 145 -13.47 -9.13 -9.25
N ASP A 146 -12.56 -10.06 -8.96
CA ASP A 146 -11.47 -9.87 -8.00
C ASP A 146 -10.13 -9.67 -8.73
N GLU A 147 -9.30 -8.72 -8.21
CA GLU A 147 -8.00 -8.35 -8.76
C GLU A 147 -8.08 -7.87 -10.23
N TYR A 148 -9.10 -7.04 -10.57
CA TYR A 148 -9.37 -6.60 -11.94
C TYR A 148 -8.18 -5.94 -12.64
N ASP A 149 -7.28 -5.34 -11.87
CA ASP A 149 -6.11 -4.58 -12.31
C ASP A 149 -4.86 -5.45 -12.54
N LYS A 150 -4.87 -6.69 -12.09
CA LYS A 150 -3.72 -7.61 -12.22
C LYS A 150 -3.23 -7.81 -13.67
N PRO A 151 -4.11 -7.96 -14.69
CA PRO A 151 -3.66 -8.09 -16.08
C PRO A 151 -2.89 -6.88 -16.61
N LEU A 152 -3.03 -5.72 -15.99
CA LEU A 152 -2.31 -4.49 -16.33
C LEU A 152 -1.05 -4.36 -15.47
N LEU A 153 -1.16 -4.60 -14.16
CA LEU A 153 -0.04 -4.49 -13.22
C LEU A 153 1.11 -5.46 -13.52
N ASP A 154 0.80 -6.68 -13.96
CA ASP A 154 1.82 -7.68 -14.29
C ASP A 154 2.71 -7.24 -15.46
N VAL A 155 2.18 -6.46 -16.41
CA VAL A 155 2.87 -6.03 -17.63
C VAL A 155 3.24 -4.53 -17.66
N MET A 156 2.93 -3.81 -16.59
CA MET A 156 3.27 -2.39 -16.47
C MET A 156 4.77 -2.17 -16.67
N ASP A 157 5.13 -1.14 -17.46
CA ASP A 157 6.51 -0.78 -17.82
C ASP A 157 7.30 -1.93 -18.49
N MET A 158 6.60 -2.89 -19.10
CA MET A 158 7.22 -3.92 -19.92
C MET A 158 7.00 -3.62 -21.40
N ASP A 159 8.08 -3.51 -22.14
CA ASP A 159 8.03 -3.35 -23.62
C ASP A 159 7.85 -4.72 -24.30
N ILE A 160 6.67 -5.32 -24.12
CA ILE A 160 6.29 -6.60 -24.75
C ILE A 160 5.39 -6.29 -25.95
N PRO A 161 5.86 -6.46 -27.19
CA PRO A 161 5.06 -6.14 -28.37
C PRO A 161 4.05 -7.26 -28.67
N VAL A 162 2.80 -6.88 -28.98
CA VAL A 162 1.73 -7.78 -29.42
C VAL A 162 1.18 -7.32 -30.76
N GLY A 163 0.82 -8.26 -31.65
CA GLY A 163 0.24 -7.99 -32.96
C GLY A 163 1.14 -8.32 -34.13
N LYS A 164 0.61 -8.17 -35.35
CA LYS A 164 1.35 -8.42 -36.60
C LYS A 164 2.30 -7.26 -36.93
N THR A 165 3.34 -7.53 -37.71
CA THR A 165 4.54 -6.71 -37.97
C THR A 165 4.33 -5.22 -38.25
N GLN A 166 3.15 -4.79 -38.70
CA GLN A 166 2.86 -3.38 -39.04
C GLN A 166 2.02 -2.62 -38.01
N ASN A 167 1.38 -3.31 -37.04
CA ASN A 167 0.55 -2.70 -36.00
C ASN A 167 0.86 -3.34 -34.64
N LYS A 168 2.08 -3.20 -34.17
CA LYS A 168 2.46 -3.66 -32.84
C LYS A 168 2.05 -2.61 -31.80
N ILE A 169 1.34 -3.06 -30.78
CA ILE A 169 1.05 -2.28 -29.57
C ILE A 169 1.70 -2.95 -28.36
N SER A 170 1.85 -2.27 -27.26
CA SER A 170 2.35 -2.90 -26.03
C SER A 170 1.32 -3.91 -25.48
N LEU A 171 1.78 -4.94 -24.77
CA LEU A 171 0.90 -5.92 -24.15
C LEU A 171 0.00 -5.24 -23.10
N GLU A 172 0.48 -4.21 -22.42
CA GLU A 172 -0.33 -3.40 -21.51
C GLU A 172 -1.50 -2.73 -22.24
N GLU A 173 -1.25 -2.07 -23.37
CA GLU A 173 -2.29 -1.43 -24.19
C GLU A 173 -3.26 -2.48 -24.74
N TYR A 174 -2.77 -3.64 -25.18
CA TYR A 174 -3.59 -4.75 -25.63
C TYR A 174 -4.54 -5.22 -24.54
N ASN A 175 -4.02 -5.54 -23.36
CA ASN A 175 -4.82 -6.00 -22.22
C ASN A 175 -5.84 -4.95 -21.79
N ARG A 176 -5.46 -3.66 -21.79
CA ARG A 176 -6.35 -2.54 -21.48
C ARG A 176 -7.52 -2.46 -22.45
N ASN A 177 -7.26 -2.55 -23.74
CA ASN A 177 -8.30 -2.52 -24.78
C ASN A 177 -9.24 -3.72 -24.67
N LEU A 178 -8.72 -4.90 -24.36
CA LEU A 178 -9.52 -6.12 -24.16
C LEU A 178 -10.44 -5.99 -22.94
N LEU A 179 -9.92 -5.54 -21.78
CA LEU A 179 -10.72 -5.29 -20.58
C LEU A 179 -11.78 -4.23 -20.80
N LYS A 180 -11.44 -3.14 -21.49
CA LYS A 180 -12.39 -2.08 -21.85
C LYS A 180 -13.55 -2.63 -22.67
N GLY A 181 -13.27 -3.45 -23.67
CA GLY A 181 -14.30 -4.12 -24.48
C GLY A 181 -15.16 -5.08 -23.65
N PHE A 182 -14.53 -5.84 -22.75
CA PHE A 182 -15.22 -6.81 -21.89
C PHE A 182 -16.15 -6.12 -20.88
N TYR A 183 -15.69 -5.06 -20.22
CA TYR A 183 -16.50 -4.34 -19.21
C TYR A 183 -17.58 -3.44 -19.83
N SER A 184 -17.47 -3.05 -21.10
CA SER A 184 -18.51 -2.30 -21.79
C SER A 184 -19.87 -3.05 -21.85
N VAL A 185 -19.82 -4.36 -21.72
CA VAL A 185 -21.01 -5.24 -21.68
C VAL A 185 -21.95 -4.90 -20.53
N PHE A 186 -21.44 -4.44 -19.39
CA PHE A 186 -22.28 -4.11 -18.23
C PHE A 186 -23.26 -2.96 -18.50
N LYS A 187 -22.90 -2.00 -19.38
CA LYS A 187 -23.82 -0.95 -19.80
C LYS A 187 -24.97 -1.51 -20.66
N GLU A 188 -24.67 -2.46 -21.53
CA GLU A 188 -25.64 -3.03 -22.45
C GLU A 188 -26.53 -4.10 -21.82
N ALA A 189 -26.05 -4.74 -20.75
CA ALA A 189 -26.74 -5.81 -20.02
C ALA A 189 -27.40 -5.34 -18.72
N ASP A 190 -27.61 -4.04 -18.54
CA ASP A 190 -28.14 -3.44 -17.31
C ASP A 190 -29.46 -4.09 -16.85
N ALA A 191 -30.35 -4.42 -17.79
CA ALA A 191 -31.63 -5.08 -17.48
C ALA A 191 -31.46 -6.51 -16.89
N ASP A 192 -30.31 -7.17 -17.12
CA ASP A 192 -30.01 -8.53 -16.69
C ASP A 192 -29.08 -8.57 -15.48
N LEU A 193 -28.64 -7.43 -14.97
CA LEU A 193 -27.72 -7.32 -13.84
C LEU A 193 -28.43 -6.95 -12.54
N GLN A 194 -28.16 -7.70 -11.48
CA GLN A 194 -28.58 -7.41 -10.10
C GLN A 194 -27.50 -6.64 -9.36
N PHE A 195 -26.25 -7.08 -9.50
CA PHE A 195 -25.13 -6.53 -8.75
C PHE A 195 -23.81 -6.80 -9.47
N VAL A 196 -22.91 -5.82 -9.46
CA VAL A 196 -21.55 -5.94 -9.98
C VAL A 196 -20.58 -5.34 -8.97
N LEU A 197 -19.55 -6.06 -8.60
CA LEU A 197 -18.42 -5.53 -7.82
C LEU A 197 -17.11 -5.83 -8.51
N LEU A 198 -16.31 -4.77 -8.73
CA LEU A 198 -14.91 -4.90 -9.15
C LEU A 198 -14.01 -4.53 -8.00
N THR A 199 -13.06 -5.41 -7.66
CA THR A 199 -12.04 -5.13 -6.65
C THR A 199 -10.63 -5.15 -7.22
N GLY A 200 -9.76 -4.28 -6.70
CA GLY A 200 -8.36 -4.19 -7.11
C GLY A 200 -7.49 -3.49 -6.09
N VAL A 201 -6.22 -3.35 -6.43
CA VAL A 201 -5.25 -2.53 -5.68
C VAL A 201 -5.20 -1.12 -6.25
N THR A 202 -5.17 -1.01 -7.58
CA THR A 202 -4.96 0.23 -8.31
C THR A 202 -6.23 0.65 -9.03
N LYS A 203 -6.53 1.94 -9.00
CA LYS A 203 -7.57 2.55 -9.82
C LYS A 203 -6.92 3.12 -11.09
N PHE A 204 -7.00 2.38 -12.17
CA PHE A 204 -6.64 2.92 -13.49
C PHE A 204 -7.66 3.99 -13.88
N SER A 205 -7.19 5.09 -14.49
CA SER A 205 -8.07 6.20 -14.83
C SER A 205 -9.29 5.72 -15.63
N GLN A 206 -10.44 6.26 -15.31
CA GLN A 206 -11.73 5.84 -15.88
C GLN A 206 -11.75 5.87 -17.41
N VAL A 207 -10.97 6.79 -18.02
CA VAL A 207 -10.83 6.91 -19.47
C VAL A 207 -10.16 5.69 -20.09
N SER A 208 -9.33 4.97 -19.33
CA SER A 208 -8.53 3.86 -19.88
C SER A 208 -9.27 2.52 -19.90
N VAL A 209 -10.04 2.18 -18.89
CA VAL A 209 -10.68 0.85 -18.73
C VAL A 209 -12.22 0.95 -18.68
N PHE A 210 -12.75 2.00 -18.05
CA PHE A 210 -14.18 2.14 -17.77
C PHE A 210 -14.92 3.12 -18.69
N SER A 211 -14.28 3.69 -19.71
CA SER A 211 -14.91 4.71 -20.60
C SER A 211 -16.10 4.19 -21.42
N GLY A 212 -16.24 2.88 -21.59
CA GLY A 212 -17.39 2.24 -22.26
C GLY A 212 -18.49 1.75 -21.33
N PHE A 213 -18.37 2.01 -20.06
CA PHE A 213 -19.17 1.46 -18.96
C PHE A 213 -19.83 2.62 -18.17
N ASN A 214 -21.05 2.47 -17.72
CA ASN A 214 -21.62 3.43 -16.78
C ASN A 214 -20.71 3.46 -15.54
N GLN A 215 -20.28 4.65 -15.14
CA GLN A 215 -19.32 4.80 -14.06
C GLN A 215 -19.77 3.99 -12.83
N PRO A 216 -18.98 3.00 -12.39
CA PRO A 216 -19.28 2.30 -11.16
C PRO A 216 -19.25 3.29 -9.99
N ASN A 217 -20.11 3.09 -9.00
CA ASN A 217 -20.00 3.81 -7.75
C ASN A 217 -18.68 3.42 -7.06
N ASP A 218 -17.72 4.34 -7.06
CA ASP A 218 -16.41 4.14 -6.42
C ASP A 218 -16.53 4.39 -4.92
N ILE A 219 -16.49 3.30 -4.16
CA ILE A 219 -16.56 3.33 -2.70
C ILE A 219 -15.19 3.29 -2.03
N SER A 220 -14.11 3.53 -2.78
CA SER A 220 -12.75 3.45 -2.25
C SER A 220 -12.45 4.54 -1.21
N MET A 221 -13.07 5.73 -1.35
CA MET A 221 -12.92 6.84 -0.39
C MET A 221 -14.26 7.23 0.26
N ASP A 222 -15.26 6.36 0.18
CA ASP A 222 -16.58 6.59 0.78
C ASP A 222 -16.53 6.36 2.29
N GLU A 223 -16.95 7.36 3.06
CA GLU A 223 -16.95 7.35 4.54
C GLU A 223 -17.82 6.24 5.12
N HIS A 224 -18.95 5.91 4.45
CA HIS A 224 -19.85 4.84 4.88
C HIS A 224 -19.22 3.45 4.75
N TYR A 225 -18.38 3.23 3.71
CA TYR A 225 -17.77 1.94 3.39
C TYR A 225 -16.28 1.83 3.77
N GLU A 226 -15.71 2.80 4.49
CA GLU A 226 -14.29 2.78 4.85
C GLU A 226 -13.91 1.56 5.71
N ALA A 227 -14.81 1.10 6.58
CA ALA A 227 -14.61 -0.09 7.44
C ALA A 227 -14.98 -1.42 6.77
N LEU A 228 -15.43 -1.43 5.50
CA LEU A 228 -15.85 -2.65 4.80
C LEU A 228 -14.72 -3.67 4.66
N CYS A 229 -13.47 -3.20 4.54
CA CYS A 229 -12.26 -4.00 4.54
C CYS A 229 -11.28 -3.48 5.60
N GLY A 230 -10.53 -4.39 6.23
CA GLY A 230 -9.62 -4.05 7.32
C GLY A 230 -10.22 -4.34 8.69
N ILE A 231 -9.52 -3.95 9.73
CA ILE A 231 -9.92 -4.14 11.13
C ILE A 231 -9.89 -2.78 11.82
N THR A 232 -11.01 -2.33 12.37
CA THR A 232 -11.07 -1.10 13.16
C THR A 232 -10.48 -1.29 14.55
N GLU A 233 -10.13 -0.19 15.22
CA GLU A 233 -9.61 -0.23 16.59
C GLU A 233 -10.61 -0.85 17.56
N GLU A 234 -11.91 -0.52 17.42
CA GLU A 234 -12.99 -1.07 18.24
C GLU A 234 -13.13 -2.60 18.06
N GLU A 235 -13.13 -3.06 16.81
CA GLU A 235 -13.18 -4.51 16.49
C GLU A 235 -11.96 -5.26 17.02
N LEU A 236 -10.78 -4.66 16.92
CA LEU A 236 -9.55 -5.25 17.43
C LEU A 236 -9.61 -5.43 18.94
N TYR A 237 -9.97 -4.37 19.67
CA TYR A 237 -9.94 -4.41 21.13
C TYR A 237 -11.09 -5.22 21.73
N SER A 238 -12.27 -5.19 21.12
CA SER A 238 -13.39 -6.01 21.58
C SER A 238 -13.18 -7.51 21.32
N THR A 239 -12.56 -7.87 20.20
CA THR A 239 -12.42 -9.29 19.79
C THR A 239 -11.16 -9.94 20.37
N PHE A 240 -10.05 -9.20 20.51
CA PHE A 240 -8.72 -9.75 20.82
C PHE A 240 -8.14 -9.26 22.15
N ASP A 241 -8.97 -8.79 23.08
CA ASP A 241 -8.56 -8.26 24.38
C ASP A 241 -7.63 -9.21 25.16
N GLU A 242 -8.00 -10.49 25.28
CA GLU A 242 -7.18 -11.50 25.97
C GLU A 242 -5.80 -11.69 25.32
N GLN A 243 -5.75 -11.63 23.99
CA GLN A 243 -4.52 -11.81 23.23
C GLN A 243 -3.60 -10.59 23.38
N ILE A 244 -4.17 -9.40 23.44
CA ILE A 244 -3.44 -8.15 23.69
C ILE A 244 -2.85 -8.17 25.11
N LYS A 245 -3.63 -8.59 26.13
CA LYS A 245 -3.15 -8.79 27.50
C LYS A 245 -2.01 -9.81 27.59
N ALA A 246 -2.14 -10.93 26.87
CA ALA A 246 -1.08 -11.94 26.82
C ALA A 246 0.21 -11.41 26.16
N MET A 247 0.07 -10.52 25.15
CA MET A 247 1.23 -9.83 24.56
C MET A 247 1.83 -8.80 25.52
N ALA A 248 1.02 -8.05 26.26
CA ALA A 248 1.49 -7.09 27.25
C ALA A 248 2.38 -7.75 28.30
N VAL A 249 1.96 -8.91 28.83
CA VAL A 249 2.78 -9.72 29.76
C VAL A 249 4.11 -10.12 29.12
N ARG A 250 4.08 -10.64 27.88
CA ARG A 250 5.30 -11.05 27.16
C ARG A 250 6.29 -9.92 26.96
N TYR A 251 5.80 -8.71 26.64
CA TYR A 251 6.62 -7.51 26.37
C TYR A 251 6.91 -6.70 27.65
N LYS A 252 6.51 -7.20 28.82
CA LYS A 252 6.69 -6.55 30.13
C LYS A 252 6.19 -5.08 30.12
N THR A 253 5.00 -4.86 29.57
CA THR A 253 4.35 -3.55 29.46
C THR A 253 2.91 -3.61 29.96
N THR A 254 2.25 -2.48 30.12
CA THR A 254 0.82 -2.39 30.42
C THR A 254 -0.01 -2.75 29.18
N GLU A 255 -1.30 -2.97 29.37
CA GLU A 255 -2.24 -3.20 28.27
C GLU A 255 -2.28 -2.00 27.32
N GLU A 256 -2.39 -0.77 27.85
CA GLU A 256 -2.35 0.47 27.09
C GLU A 256 -1.00 0.63 26.35
N GLY A 257 0.10 0.29 27.01
CA GLY A 257 1.41 0.26 26.37
C GLY A 257 1.49 -0.74 25.21
N MET A 258 0.79 -1.87 25.30
CA MET A 258 0.72 -2.83 24.20
C MET A 258 -0.19 -2.33 23.06
N LYS A 259 -1.36 -1.76 23.38
CA LYS A 259 -2.26 -1.12 22.41
C LYS A 259 -1.51 -0.02 21.63
N TYR A 260 -0.78 0.84 22.33
CA TYR A 260 0.06 1.88 21.71
C TYR A 260 1.11 1.29 20.74
N LYS A 261 1.81 0.20 21.16
CA LYS A 261 2.80 -0.48 20.32
C LYS A 261 2.16 -1.12 19.08
N LEU A 262 0.99 -1.73 19.21
CA LEU A 262 0.24 -2.32 18.10
C LEU A 262 -0.25 -1.22 17.15
N LYS A 263 -0.81 -0.13 17.68
CA LYS A 263 -1.26 1.02 16.90
C LYS A 263 -0.12 1.62 16.10
N ARG A 264 0.96 1.99 16.74
CA ARG A 264 2.13 2.56 16.09
C ARG A 264 2.71 1.65 15.00
N LYS A 265 2.68 0.32 15.20
CA LYS A 265 3.31 -0.65 14.29
C LYS A 265 2.44 -1.04 13.11
N PHE A 266 1.10 -1.14 13.26
CA PHE A 266 0.22 -1.79 12.28
C PHE A 266 -1.04 -1.02 11.89
N ASP A 267 -1.37 0.07 12.59
CA ASP A 267 -2.57 0.88 12.39
C ASP A 267 -2.32 2.04 11.41
N GLY A 268 -3.26 2.97 11.38
CA GLY A 268 -3.11 4.29 10.79
C GLY A 268 -3.36 4.35 9.30
N TYR A 269 -3.98 3.33 8.71
CA TYR A 269 -4.57 3.45 7.39
C TYR A 269 -5.88 4.22 7.47
N HIS A 270 -6.02 5.26 6.66
CA HIS A 270 -7.26 6.02 6.48
C HIS A 270 -7.63 6.02 5.01
N PHE A 271 -8.90 5.79 4.72
CA PHE A 271 -9.41 5.68 3.36
C PHE A 271 -10.35 6.81 2.96
N SER A 272 -10.76 7.65 3.92
CA SER A 272 -11.67 8.78 3.69
C SER A 272 -11.24 10.01 4.48
N SER A 273 -11.98 11.12 4.32
CA SER A 273 -11.84 12.35 5.12
C SER A 273 -12.23 12.17 6.60
N ASN A 274 -12.94 11.10 6.93
CA ASN A 274 -13.35 10.76 8.29
C ASN A 274 -12.17 10.28 9.17
N LEU A 275 -11.05 9.88 8.55
CA LEU A 275 -9.82 9.44 9.23
C LEU A 275 -10.02 8.31 10.23
N LEU A 276 -10.92 7.37 9.92
CA LEU A 276 -11.11 6.17 10.74
C LEU A 276 -9.85 5.31 10.71
N ASP A 277 -9.28 5.03 11.87
CA ASP A 277 -8.12 4.19 12.05
C ASP A 277 -8.41 2.72 11.68
N ILE A 278 -7.68 2.18 10.70
CA ILE A 278 -7.85 0.82 10.20
C ILE A 278 -6.53 0.08 10.19
N TYR A 279 -6.51 -1.07 10.86
CA TYR A 279 -5.38 -2.00 10.87
C TYR A 279 -5.36 -2.87 9.62
N ASN A 280 -4.16 -3.17 9.12
CA ASN A 280 -3.98 -4.22 8.12
C ASN A 280 -4.27 -5.60 8.75
N PRO A 281 -5.27 -6.35 8.27
CA PRO A 281 -5.65 -7.64 8.87
C PRO A 281 -4.52 -8.66 8.89
N PHE A 282 -3.73 -8.72 7.83
CA PHE A 282 -2.65 -9.69 7.72
C PHE A 282 -1.55 -9.46 8.76
N SER A 283 -1.15 -8.20 8.96
CA SER A 283 -0.12 -7.86 9.94
C SER A 283 -0.59 -8.07 11.37
N ILE A 284 -1.78 -7.55 11.71
CA ILE A 284 -2.27 -7.63 13.10
C ILE A 284 -2.61 -9.08 13.50
N LEU A 285 -3.25 -9.88 12.63
CA LEU A 285 -3.58 -11.27 12.94
C LEU A 285 -2.32 -12.14 13.09
N ASN A 286 -1.28 -11.92 12.25
CA ASN A 286 0.02 -12.57 12.43
C ASN A 286 0.69 -12.18 13.73
N SER A 287 0.65 -10.88 14.08
CA SER A 287 1.23 -10.37 15.33
C SER A 287 0.58 -11.02 16.56
N LEU A 288 -0.75 -11.06 16.61
CA LEU A 288 -1.52 -11.69 17.69
C LEU A 288 -1.26 -13.21 17.76
N SER A 289 -1.30 -13.90 16.61
CA SER A 289 -1.08 -15.35 16.53
C SER A 289 0.32 -15.75 17.02
N LYS A 290 1.35 -15.01 16.58
CA LYS A 290 2.77 -15.30 16.90
C LYS A 290 3.23 -14.59 18.17
N LYS A 291 2.42 -13.71 18.73
CA LYS A 291 2.75 -12.81 19.85
C LYS A 291 4.06 -12.05 19.62
N LYS A 292 4.24 -11.48 18.41
CA LYS A 292 5.45 -10.76 18.00
C LYS A 292 5.10 -9.48 17.25
N LEU A 293 5.84 -8.41 17.54
CA LEU A 293 5.84 -7.15 16.78
C LEU A 293 6.92 -7.22 15.67
N SER A 294 6.64 -7.94 14.58
CA SER A 294 7.54 -8.11 13.44
C SER A 294 6.87 -7.56 12.18
N ASP A 295 7.66 -7.30 11.13
CA ASP A 295 7.14 -6.87 9.85
C ASP A 295 6.60 -8.09 9.08
N PHE A 296 5.28 -8.15 8.90
CA PHE A 296 4.60 -9.28 8.26
C PHE A 296 4.15 -8.94 6.84
N TRP A 297 3.53 -7.77 6.64
CA TRP A 297 2.95 -7.36 5.37
C TRP A 297 4.02 -7.12 4.31
N PHE A 298 5.05 -6.37 4.66
CA PHE A 298 6.11 -5.98 3.74
C PHE A 298 6.84 -7.19 3.15
N ARG A 299 7.11 -8.23 3.96
CA ARG A 299 7.79 -9.47 3.51
C ARG A 299 7.03 -10.25 2.44
N THR A 300 5.73 -10.05 2.33
CA THR A 300 4.85 -10.85 1.44
C THR A 300 4.15 -10.01 0.40
N GLY A 301 4.26 -8.69 0.46
CA GLY A 301 3.39 -7.78 -0.24
C GLY A 301 4.05 -6.81 -1.21
N THR A 302 5.40 -6.74 -1.29
CA THR A 302 6.07 -5.80 -2.20
C THR A 302 5.80 -6.17 -3.65
N PRO A 303 5.04 -5.36 -4.40
CA PRO A 303 4.73 -5.68 -5.79
C PRO A 303 5.95 -5.45 -6.68
N THR A 304 6.20 -6.37 -7.62
CA THR A 304 7.30 -6.23 -8.57
C THR A 304 7.19 -4.97 -9.44
N TYR A 305 5.97 -4.55 -9.79
CA TYR A 305 5.75 -3.31 -10.53
C TYR A 305 6.20 -2.07 -9.75
N LEU A 306 6.00 -2.04 -8.42
CA LEU A 306 6.44 -0.92 -7.59
C LEU A 306 7.97 -0.82 -7.56
N VAL A 307 8.67 -1.96 -7.49
CA VAL A 307 10.14 -1.97 -7.57
C VAL A 307 10.61 -1.41 -8.90
N ARG A 308 9.96 -1.82 -10.00
CA ARG A 308 10.23 -1.27 -11.34
C ARG A 308 9.96 0.23 -11.39
N LEU A 309 8.78 0.65 -10.94
CA LEU A 309 8.38 2.06 -10.90
C LEU A 309 9.42 2.91 -10.15
N LEU A 310 9.79 2.51 -8.93
CA LEU A 310 10.77 3.24 -8.13
C LEU A 310 12.16 3.28 -8.75
N SER A 311 12.56 2.28 -9.54
CA SER A 311 13.84 2.26 -10.24
C SER A 311 13.93 3.31 -11.37
N HIS A 312 12.81 3.65 -11.99
CA HIS A 312 12.71 4.69 -13.03
C HIS A 312 12.57 6.09 -12.44
N PHE A 313 11.99 6.20 -11.23
CA PHE A 313 11.80 7.49 -10.58
C PHE A 313 13.07 8.00 -9.93
N LYS A 314 13.51 9.15 -10.43
CA LYS A 314 14.67 9.89 -9.90
C LYS A 314 14.30 10.95 -8.87
N GLU A 315 13.03 11.04 -8.48
CA GLU A 315 12.56 12.05 -7.55
C GLU A 315 12.90 11.72 -6.10
N ASN A 316 13.01 12.77 -5.29
CA ASN A 316 13.24 12.66 -3.86
C ASN A 316 11.96 12.15 -3.17
N LEU A 317 11.94 10.88 -2.80
CA LEU A 317 10.79 10.26 -2.12
C LEU A 317 10.43 10.94 -0.78
N ASN A 318 11.35 11.69 -0.17
CA ASN A 318 11.04 12.56 0.98
C ASN A 318 10.08 13.69 0.63
N GLU A 319 10.01 14.05 -0.65
CA GLU A 319 9.09 15.08 -1.11
C GLU A 319 7.66 14.55 -1.30
N LEU A 320 7.44 13.25 -1.20
CA LEU A 320 6.11 12.64 -1.33
C LEU A 320 5.33 12.57 0.00
N THR A 321 6.00 12.71 1.14
CA THR A 321 5.38 12.59 2.47
C THR A 321 5.23 13.95 3.17
N GLY A 322 4.24 14.08 4.05
CA GLY A 322 4.03 15.28 4.85
C GLY A 322 3.53 16.48 4.05
N LYS A 323 2.94 16.27 2.88
CA LYS A 323 2.41 17.31 1.99
C LYS A 323 0.94 17.09 1.68
N TYR A 324 0.24 18.19 1.40
CA TYR A 324 -1.13 18.16 0.91
C TYR A 324 -1.18 18.01 -0.60
N TYR A 325 -2.02 17.11 -1.06
CA TYR A 325 -2.26 16.81 -2.47
C TYR A 325 -3.74 16.90 -2.80
N PRO A 326 -4.14 17.49 -3.94
CA PRO A 326 -5.51 17.39 -4.42
C PRO A 326 -5.82 15.93 -4.79
N THR A 327 -7.08 15.53 -4.65
CA THR A 327 -7.55 14.15 -4.92
C THR A 327 -7.10 13.64 -6.29
N SER A 328 -7.15 14.48 -7.32
CA SER A 328 -6.75 14.13 -8.70
C SER A 328 -5.28 13.74 -8.85
N SER A 329 -4.42 14.07 -7.89
CA SER A 329 -2.98 13.78 -7.95
C SER A 329 -2.61 12.38 -7.48
N PHE A 330 -3.49 11.70 -6.73
CA PHE A 330 -3.13 10.40 -6.11
C PHE A 330 -4.21 9.31 -6.22
N VAL A 331 -5.45 9.66 -6.57
CA VAL A 331 -6.55 8.68 -6.64
C VAL A 331 -6.57 7.93 -7.97
N ASP A 332 -6.28 8.60 -9.09
CA ASP A 332 -6.33 7.99 -10.41
C ASP A 332 -4.93 7.79 -10.99
N TYR A 333 -4.57 6.55 -11.31
CA TYR A 333 -3.34 6.27 -12.04
C TYR A 333 -3.55 6.45 -13.55
N ARG A 334 -2.66 7.21 -14.17
CA ARG A 334 -2.58 7.41 -15.62
C ARG A 334 -1.27 6.87 -16.13
N ALA A 335 -1.34 5.95 -17.09
CA ALA A 335 -0.15 5.35 -17.70
C ALA A 335 0.70 6.33 -18.53
N ASP A 336 0.10 7.47 -18.95
CA ASP A 336 0.75 8.53 -19.72
C ASP A 336 1.42 9.61 -18.84
N VAL A 337 1.28 9.51 -17.53
CA VAL A 337 1.87 10.44 -16.57
C VAL A 337 2.89 9.68 -15.71
N GLU A 338 4.15 10.05 -15.84
CA GLU A 338 5.26 9.50 -15.06
C GLU A 338 5.23 9.99 -13.60
N ALA A 339 4.12 9.78 -12.87
CA ALA A 339 3.99 10.15 -11.46
C ALA A 339 3.82 8.90 -10.59
N PRO A 340 4.73 8.62 -9.62
CA PRO A 340 4.64 7.41 -8.78
C PRO A 340 3.59 7.53 -7.69
N LEU A 341 3.15 8.74 -7.34
CA LEU A 341 2.32 9.01 -6.18
C LEU A 341 1.02 8.18 -6.14
N PRO A 342 0.22 8.07 -7.24
CA PRO A 342 -0.98 7.26 -7.23
C PRO A 342 -0.70 5.79 -6.90
N MET A 343 0.35 5.23 -7.49
CA MET A 343 0.71 3.83 -7.28
C MET A 343 1.22 3.57 -5.86
N ILE A 344 2.00 4.49 -5.30
CA ILE A 344 2.54 4.40 -3.93
C ILE A 344 1.38 4.47 -2.92
N TYR A 345 0.43 5.40 -3.11
CA TYR A 345 -0.76 5.53 -2.26
C TYR A 345 -1.67 4.30 -2.36
N GLN A 346 -2.08 3.93 -3.56
CA GLN A 346 -3.03 2.84 -3.78
C GLN A 346 -2.48 1.47 -3.36
N SER A 347 -1.16 1.29 -3.50
CA SER A 347 -0.47 0.10 -2.99
C SER A 347 -0.40 0.04 -1.45
N GLY A 348 -0.76 1.13 -0.75
CA GLY A 348 -0.81 1.20 0.70
C GLY A 348 0.50 1.58 1.37
N TYR A 349 1.46 2.17 0.63
CA TYR A 349 2.68 2.72 1.23
C TYR A 349 2.47 4.13 1.77
N LEU A 350 1.53 4.88 1.21
CA LEU A 350 1.02 6.13 1.78
C LEU A 350 -0.44 5.99 2.14
N THR A 351 -0.89 6.83 3.04
CA THR A 351 -2.29 6.94 3.45
C THR A 351 -2.63 8.40 3.73
N ILE A 352 -3.92 8.70 3.84
CA ILE A 352 -4.43 9.99 4.27
C ILE A 352 -4.10 10.17 5.76
N LYS A 353 -3.56 11.33 6.16
CA LYS A 353 -3.28 11.69 7.56
C LYS A 353 -4.05 12.93 8.02
N ASP A 354 -4.53 13.72 7.09
CA ASP A 354 -5.36 14.89 7.34
C ASP A 354 -6.13 15.28 6.09
N TRP A 355 -7.20 16.03 6.25
CA TRP A 355 -8.00 16.58 5.16
C TRP A 355 -8.24 18.07 5.35
N ASN A 356 -7.85 18.86 4.36
CA ASN A 356 -8.10 20.29 4.31
C ASN A 356 -9.35 20.58 3.46
N MET A 357 -10.49 20.76 4.12
CA MET A 357 -11.78 21.04 3.46
C MET A 357 -11.73 22.28 2.55
N ASN A 358 -10.99 23.33 2.94
CA ASN A 358 -10.97 24.59 2.17
C ASN A 358 -10.22 24.44 0.83
N MET A 359 -9.24 23.55 0.79
CA MET A 359 -8.39 23.33 -0.38
C MET A 359 -8.73 22.05 -1.11
N ASP A 360 -9.71 21.28 -0.63
CA ASP A 360 -10.05 19.93 -1.11
C ASP A 360 -8.79 19.08 -1.34
N SER A 361 -7.94 19.02 -0.32
CA SER A 361 -6.62 18.39 -0.39
C SER A 361 -6.34 17.53 0.83
N TYR A 362 -5.59 16.46 0.64
CA TYR A 362 -5.29 15.45 1.63
C TYR A 362 -3.79 15.44 1.95
N LEU A 363 -3.47 15.42 3.25
CA LEU A 363 -2.11 15.20 3.72
C LEU A 363 -1.78 13.72 3.58
N LEU A 364 -0.74 13.40 2.80
CA LEU A 364 -0.28 12.02 2.63
C LEU A 364 1.00 11.77 3.41
N ASP A 365 1.03 10.65 4.15
CA ASP A 365 2.22 10.16 4.84
C ASP A 365 2.16 8.63 5.02
N PHE A 366 3.20 8.03 5.58
CA PHE A 366 3.23 6.60 5.90
C PHE A 366 2.13 6.24 6.91
N PRO A 367 1.42 5.10 6.73
CA PRO A 367 0.42 4.67 7.69
C PRO A 367 1.02 4.37 9.07
N ASN A 368 2.12 3.62 9.11
CA ASN A 368 2.71 3.11 10.35
C ASN A 368 4.20 2.74 10.19
N ASP A 369 4.81 2.31 11.29
CA ASP A 369 6.24 1.96 11.34
C ASP A 369 6.58 0.72 10.48
N GLU A 370 5.70 -0.29 10.35
CA GLU A 370 5.95 -1.45 9.49
C GLU A 370 6.13 -1.02 8.02
N VAL A 371 5.20 -0.22 7.53
CA VAL A 371 5.19 0.22 6.13
C VAL A 371 6.33 1.19 5.86
N LYS A 372 6.53 2.17 6.77
CA LYS A 372 7.62 3.15 6.66
C LYS A 372 8.97 2.46 6.54
N ASN A 373 9.26 1.54 7.46
CA ASN A 373 10.55 0.85 7.49
C ASN A 373 10.73 -0.05 6.25
N GLY A 374 9.68 -0.80 5.90
CA GLY A 374 9.73 -1.64 4.72
C GLY A 374 9.96 -0.84 3.44
N PHE A 375 9.21 0.25 3.24
CA PHE A 375 9.36 1.11 2.07
C PHE A 375 10.74 1.75 1.99
N LEU A 376 11.24 2.29 3.08
CA LEU A 376 12.58 2.88 3.13
C LEU A 376 13.67 1.83 2.85
N THR A 377 13.52 0.60 3.37
CA THR A 377 14.43 -0.52 3.05
C THR A 377 14.40 -0.87 1.56
N LEU A 378 13.21 -0.92 0.95
CA LEU A 378 13.06 -1.17 -0.48
C LEU A 378 13.78 -0.11 -1.31
N VAL A 379 13.53 1.16 -0.98
CA VAL A 379 14.17 2.29 -1.65
C VAL A 379 15.68 2.24 -1.47
N ALA A 380 16.16 2.02 -0.24
CA ALA A 380 17.58 1.91 0.04
C ALA A 380 18.24 0.78 -0.78
N THR A 381 17.61 -0.40 -0.82
CA THR A 381 18.14 -1.53 -1.60
C THR A 381 18.17 -1.23 -3.09
N SER A 382 17.14 -0.56 -3.62
CA SER A 382 17.06 -0.20 -5.04
C SER A 382 18.05 0.89 -5.43
N TYR A 383 18.29 1.86 -4.53
CA TYR A 383 19.19 2.99 -4.79
C TYR A 383 20.66 2.68 -4.49
N LEU A 384 20.93 1.93 -3.43
CA LEU A 384 22.28 1.82 -2.85
C LEU A 384 22.98 0.52 -3.23
N GLN A 385 22.22 -0.53 -3.63
CA GLN A 385 22.75 -1.89 -3.92
C GLN A 385 23.89 -2.28 -2.96
N PRO A 386 23.68 -2.24 -1.64
CA PRO A 386 24.74 -2.45 -0.65
C PRO A 386 25.29 -3.87 -0.76
N LYS A 387 26.61 -4.03 -0.52
CA LYS A 387 27.27 -5.34 -0.49
C LYS A 387 26.88 -6.18 0.72
N GLU A 388 26.43 -5.55 1.79
CA GLU A 388 25.95 -6.17 3.03
C GLU A 388 24.44 -5.97 3.18
N SER A 389 23.81 -6.80 4.03
CA SER A 389 22.39 -6.64 4.30
C SER A 389 22.14 -5.29 4.98
N THR A 390 21.28 -4.48 4.38
CA THR A 390 20.91 -3.16 4.86
C THR A 390 20.38 -3.20 6.30
N ASP A 391 19.66 -4.25 6.68
CA ASP A 391 19.13 -4.44 8.03
C ASP A 391 20.24 -4.58 9.08
N ALA A 392 21.29 -5.35 8.77
CA ALA A 392 22.42 -5.52 9.68
C ALA A 392 23.18 -4.20 9.89
N PHE A 393 23.38 -3.43 8.82
CA PHE A 393 24.00 -2.11 8.90
C PHE A 393 23.17 -1.13 9.75
N VAL A 394 21.86 -1.06 9.54
CA VAL A 394 20.96 -0.20 10.34
C VAL A 394 21.01 -0.58 11.82
N LEU A 395 21.02 -1.88 12.16
CA LEU A 395 21.15 -2.33 13.55
C LEU A 395 22.47 -1.90 14.19
N GLN A 396 23.58 -1.89 13.43
CA GLN A 396 24.87 -1.40 13.95
C GLN A 396 24.83 0.11 14.18
N VAL A 397 24.23 0.89 13.28
CA VAL A 397 24.04 2.35 13.47
C VAL A 397 23.16 2.63 14.70
N VAL A 398 22.04 1.91 14.86
CA VAL A 398 21.18 2.00 16.05
C VAL A 398 21.98 1.73 17.32
N SER A 399 22.75 0.63 17.35
CA SER A 399 23.55 0.26 18.51
C SER A 399 24.58 1.34 18.88
N ALA A 400 25.27 1.90 17.87
CA ALA A 400 26.25 2.97 18.11
C ALA A 400 25.57 4.24 18.65
N MET A 401 24.42 4.63 18.12
CA MET A 401 23.67 5.80 18.58
C MET A 401 23.04 5.61 19.97
N ASP A 402 22.60 4.40 20.30
CA ASP A 402 21.98 4.10 21.61
C ASP A 402 22.96 4.22 22.78
N VAL A 403 24.24 3.91 22.51
CA VAL A 403 25.31 3.98 23.53
C VAL A 403 26.14 5.27 23.43
N GLY A 404 25.89 6.14 22.45
CA GLY A 404 26.64 7.39 22.26
C GLY A 404 28.03 7.20 21.65
N ASP A 405 28.28 6.08 20.94
CA ASP A 405 29.56 5.82 20.27
C ASP A 405 29.63 6.51 18.90
N CYS A 406 29.94 7.81 18.97
CA CYS A 406 30.07 8.64 17.77
C CYS A 406 31.24 8.22 16.86
N LYS A 407 32.28 7.57 17.41
CA LYS A 407 33.38 7.08 16.58
C LYS A 407 33.00 5.88 15.75
N GLN A 408 32.24 4.95 16.35
CA GLN A 408 31.63 3.83 15.64
C GLN A 408 30.67 4.33 14.57
N LEU A 409 29.83 5.32 14.89
CA LEU A 409 28.90 5.96 13.96
C LEU A 409 29.62 6.57 12.74
N GLU A 410 30.69 7.34 12.96
CA GLU A 410 31.55 7.88 11.90
C GLU A 410 32.09 6.76 10.99
N ASN A 411 32.64 5.71 11.58
CA ASN A 411 33.23 4.59 10.82
C ASN A 411 32.15 3.87 9.97
N LEU A 412 30.98 3.60 10.55
CA LEU A 412 29.87 2.95 9.87
C LEU A 412 29.39 3.79 8.68
N MET A 413 29.11 5.06 8.89
CA MET A 413 28.61 5.95 7.84
C MET A 413 29.66 6.14 6.74
N THR A 414 30.93 6.35 7.08
CA THR A 414 32.02 6.50 6.09
C THR A 414 32.20 5.23 5.25
N SER A 415 32.20 4.05 5.87
CA SER A 415 32.30 2.76 5.18
C SER A 415 31.11 2.53 4.25
N PHE A 416 29.92 2.87 4.71
CA PHE A 416 28.71 2.74 3.93
C PHE A 416 28.76 3.59 2.65
N PHE A 417 29.07 4.89 2.76
CA PHE A 417 29.20 5.75 1.58
C PHE A 417 30.32 5.29 0.64
N ALA A 418 31.44 4.81 1.19
CA ALA A 418 32.55 4.27 0.39
C ALA A 418 32.16 2.98 -0.36
N SER A 419 31.19 2.22 0.12
CA SER A 419 30.73 0.97 -0.50
C SER A 419 29.83 1.18 -1.71
N ILE A 420 29.27 2.40 -1.91
CA ILE A 420 28.35 2.70 -2.99
C ILE A 420 29.10 2.73 -4.34
N PRO A 421 28.68 1.92 -5.34
CA PRO A 421 29.36 1.83 -6.63
C PRO A 421 29.43 3.17 -7.37
N TYR A 422 30.57 3.46 -8.00
CA TYR A 422 30.79 4.69 -8.78
C TYR A 422 29.76 4.89 -9.91
N SER A 423 29.30 3.81 -10.51
CA SER A 423 28.29 3.85 -11.60
C SER A 423 26.93 4.40 -11.18
N GLN A 424 26.64 4.41 -9.88
CA GLN A 424 25.40 4.94 -9.31
C GLN A 424 25.52 6.43 -8.94
N ARG A 425 26.72 6.97 -8.92
CA ARG A 425 26.96 8.39 -8.69
C ARG A 425 26.58 9.16 -9.95
N ARG A 426 25.50 9.95 -9.90
CA ARG A 426 25.00 10.73 -11.04
C ARG A 426 26.07 11.70 -11.55
N LYS A 427 26.28 11.72 -12.88
CA LYS A 427 27.41 12.43 -13.51
C LYS A 427 27.16 13.90 -13.85
N ASP A 428 25.92 14.35 -13.96
CA ASP A 428 25.62 15.50 -14.83
C ASP A 428 25.06 16.78 -14.18
N ASP A 429 24.73 16.80 -12.85
CA ASP A 429 24.29 18.04 -12.18
C ASP A 429 24.90 18.17 -10.77
N GLU A 430 25.52 19.32 -10.50
CA GLU A 430 26.14 19.59 -9.20
C GLU A 430 25.14 19.70 -8.05
N ARG A 431 23.93 20.23 -8.30
CA ARG A 431 22.86 20.31 -7.29
C ARG A 431 22.29 18.93 -6.96
N GLU A 432 22.21 18.06 -7.96
CA GLU A 432 21.77 16.66 -7.74
C GLU A 432 22.78 15.85 -6.92
N LYS A 433 24.08 16.14 -7.01
CA LYS A 433 25.12 15.46 -6.20
C LYS A 433 25.00 15.80 -4.70
N GLU A 434 24.73 17.06 -4.36
CA GLU A 434 24.53 17.47 -2.97
C GLU A 434 23.31 16.80 -2.36
N ARG A 435 22.18 16.88 -3.07
CA ARG A 435 20.95 16.21 -2.68
C ARG A 435 21.12 14.69 -2.53
N TYR A 436 21.95 14.06 -3.36
CA TYR A 436 22.24 12.63 -3.29
C TYR A 436 22.89 12.22 -1.97
N PHE A 437 23.93 12.93 -1.50
CA PHE A 437 24.61 12.60 -0.24
C PHE A 437 23.71 12.83 0.96
N GLN A 438 23.06 13.98 1.04
CA GLN A 438 22.09 14.29 2.10
C GLN A 438 20.96 13.27 2.10
N TYR A 439 20.38 12.99 0.95
CA TYR A 439 19.29 12.03 0.80
C TYR A 439 19.68 10.63 1.25
N THR A 440 20.85 10.15 0.85
CA THR A 440 21.38 8.84 1.26
C THR A 440 21.58 8.77 2.78
N PHE A 441 22.14 9.82 3.38
CA PHE A 441 22.31 9.92 4.82
C PHE A 441 20.97 9.91 5.57
N TYR A 442 20.02 10.69 5.10
CA TYR A 442 18.66 10.74 5.65
C TYR A 442 17.93 9.41 5.52
N LEU A 443 18.10 8.72 4.40
CA LEU A 443 17.50 7.42 4.18
C LEU A 443 17.97 6.41 5.23
N VAL A 444 19.27 6.35 5.50
CA VAL A 444 19.84 5.51 6.56
C VAL A 444 19.24 5.84 7.91
N LEU A 445 19.21 7.12 8.28
CA LEU A 445 18.66 7.54 9.58
C LEU A 445 17.16 7.32 9.70
N ARG A 446 16.39 7.53 8.63
CA ARG A 446 14.94 7.26 8.62
C ARG A 446 14.58 5.78 8.72
N MET A 447 15.46 4.89 8.33
CA MET A 447 15.29 3.45 8.56
C MET A 447 15.37 3.07 10.05
N ILE A 448 15.87 3.96 10.90
CA ILE A 448 15.95 3.79 12.35
C ILE A 448 14.58 4.12 12.97
N SER A 449 13.72 3.13 13.09
CA SER A 449 12.35 3.31 13.61
C SER A 449 12.27 3.52 15.12
N CYS A 450 13.33 3.21 15.85
CA CYS A 450 13.35 3.34 17.32
C CYS A 450 13.70 4.75 17.79
N PHE A 451 14.17 5.64 16.90
CA PHE A 451 14.53 7.02 17.21
C PHE A 451 13.59 8.00 16.51
N THR A 452 13.50 9.22 17.06
CA THR A 452 12.82 10.33 16.39
C THR A 452 13.84 11.04 15.49
N VAL A 453 13.55 11.12 14.20
CA VAL A 453 14.44 11.73 13.19
C VAL A 453 13.73 12.91 12.54
N PHE A 454 14.29 14.10 12.72
CA PHE A 454 13.86 15.33 12.06
C PHE A 454 14.83 15.66 10.92
N ILE A 455 14.32 15.92 9.75
CA ILE A 455 15.09 16.33 8.58
C ILE A 455 14.68 17.74 8.20
N GLU A 456 15.67 18.60 7.90
CA GLU A 456 15.43 20.00 7.57
C GLU A 456 14.54 20.71 8.61
N LYS A 457 14.80 20.46 9.90
CA LYS A 457 14.01 20.99 11.00
C LYS A 457 14.16 22.50 11.08
N GLN A 458 13.05 23.22 10.94
CA GLN A 458 13.02 24.68 11.12
C GLN A 458 13.16 25.03 12.59
N GLN A 459 14.02 26.00 12.90
CA GLN A 459 14.22 26.60 14.21
C GLN A 459 14.20 28.12 14.10
N SER A 460 14.27 28.82 15.23
CA SER A 460 14.14 30.29 15.28
C SER A 460 15.17 31.06 14.45
N GLU A 461 16.38 30.56 14.30
CA GLU A 461 17.48 31.24 13.62
C GLU A 461 17.92 30.57 12.31
N GLY A 462 17.21 29.50 11.89
CA GLY A 462 17.53 28.79 10.65
C GLY A 462 16.92 27.39 10.53
N ARG A 463 17.46 26.59 9.64
CA ARG A 463 17.05 25.23 9.38
C ARG A 463 18.24 24.30 9.56
N VAL A 464 18.15 23.39 10.53
CA VAL A 464 19.16 22.36 10.77
C VAL A 464 18.94 21.18 9.81
N ASP A 465 19.99 20.64 9.23
CA ASP A 465 19.88 19.59 8.23
C ASP A 465 19.27 18.29 8.81
N CYS A 466 19.75 17.85 9.98
CA CYS A 466 19.16 16.67 10.61
C CYS A 466 19.32 16.65 12.13
N VAL A 467 18.27 16.22 12.83
CA VAL A 467 18.33 15.94 14.28
C VAL A 467 17.82 14.54 14.53
N VAL A 468 18.54 13.76 15.34
CA VAL A 468 18.13 12.43 15.81
C VAL A 468 18.03 12.43 17.31
N GLU A 469 16.87 12.08 17.83
CA GLU A 469 16.59 11.97 19.27
C GLU A 469 16.46 10.50 19.67
N THR A 470 17.39 10.05 20.53
CA THR A 470 17.32 8.74 21.19
C THR A 470 16.81 8.88 22.61
N GLN A 471 16.75 7.79 23.35
CA GLN A 471 16.36 7.83 24.76
C GLN A 471 17.35 8.65 25.62
N ASN A 472 18.66 8.59 25.33
CA ASN A 472 19.71 9.15 26.16
C ASN A 472 20.51 10.26 25.48
N TYR A 473 20.39 10.44 24.18
CA TYR A 473 21.21 11.34 23.37
C TYR A 473 20.40 12.12 22.35
N ILE A 474 20.91 13.29 21.98
CA ILE A 474 20.44 14.09 20.85
C ILE A 474 21.62 14.32 19.93
N TYR A 475 21.44 13.99 18.66
CA TYR A 475 22.44 14.17 17.60
C TYR A 475 21.96 15.26 16.65
N ILE A 476 22.75 16.32 16.48
CA ILE A 476 22.50 17.44 15.58
C ILE A 476 23.54 17.38 14.47
N PHE A 477 23.09 17.17 13.23
CA PHE A 477 23.96 17.06 12.08
C PHE A 477 23.80 18.27 11.16
N GLU A 478 24.93 18.76 10.66
CA GLU A 478 25.00 19.73 9.58
C GLU A 478 25.95 19.21 8.51
N PHE A 479 25.62 19.39 7.25
CA PHE A 479 26.34 18.81 6.12
C PHE A 479 26.98 19.89 5.25
N LYS A 480 28.16 19.61 4.75
CA LYS A 480 28.81 20.38 3.69
C LYS A 480 29.20 19.44 2.55
N ARG A 481 29.26 20.00 1.36
CA ARG A 481 29.78 19.32 0.19
C ARG A 481 30.98 20.08 -0.33
N ASP A 482 32.11 19.37 -0.48
CA ASP A 482 33.38 19.97 -0.95
C ASP A 482 33.82 21.19 -0.14
N GLY A 483 33.34 21.27 1.13
CA GLY A 483 33.72 22.24 2.13
C GLY A 483 34.54 21.62 3.23
N SER A 484 34.20 21.89 4.52
CA SER A 484 34.85 21.23 5.66
C SER A 484 33.85 20.85 6.76
N ALA A 485 34.21 19.83 7.54
CA ALA A 485 33.44 19.44 8.72
C ALA A 485 33.47 20.52 9.82
N GLU A 486 34.55 21.31 9.88
CA GLU A 486 34.70 22.46 10.76
C GLU A 486 33.71 23.57 10.44
N GLU A 487 33.51 23.88 9.15
CA GLU A 487 32.49 24.86 8.71
C GLU A 487 31.07 24.40 9.05
N ALA A 488 30.77 23.10 8.87
CA ALA A 488 29.50 22.52 9.26
C ALA A 488 29.25 22.62 10.77
N LEU A 489 30.24 22.23 11.58
CA LEU A 489 30.14 22.31 13.03
C LEU A 489 30.00 23.77 13.52
N LYS A 490 30.75 24.70 12.91
CA LYS A 490 30.63 26.13 13.20
C LYS A 490 29.23 26.66 12.88
N GLN A 491 28.61 26.24 11.81
CA GLN A 491 27.23 26.61 11.47
C GLN A 491 26.23 26.20 12.57
N ILE A 492 26.37 24.97 13.13
CA ILE A 492 25.52 24.53 14.25
C ILE A 492 25.67 25.49 15.46
N GLU A 493 26.91 25.93 15.73
CA GLU A 493 27.20 26.83 16.84
C GLU A 493 26.67 28.26 16.59
N ASP A 494 26.98 28.85 15.43
CA ASP A 494 26.61 30.21 15.05
C ASP A 494 25.08 30.38 15.00
N MET A 495 24.36 29.36 14.44
CA MET A 495 22.88 29.35 14.37
C MET A 495 22.21 28.85 15.65
N GLY A 496 23.00 28.42 16.63
CA GLY A 496 22.49 28.00 17.94
C GLY A 496 21.53 26.83 17.94
N TYR A 497 21.66 25.89 17.02
CA TYR A 497 20.72 24.77 16.86
C TYR A 497 20.58 23.86 18.09
N ALA A 498 21.58 23.84 18.99
CA ALA A 498 21.49 23.12 20.26
C ALA A 498 20.67 23.84 21.35
N ARG A 499 20.31 25.13 21.16
CA ARG A 499 19.60 25.92 22.19
C ARG A 499 18.21 25.40 22.50
N GLU A 500 17.52 24.84 21.48
CA GLU A 500 16.20 24.24 21.66
C GLU A 500 16.22 23.11 22.71
N TYR A 501 17.36 22.43 22.85
CA TYR A 501 17.55 21.32 23.77
C TYR A 501 18.27 21.69 25.08
N ALA A 502 18.45 22.98 25.36
CA ALA A 502 19.19 23.43 26.55
C ALA A 502 18.58 22.97 27.88
N ALA A 503 17.26 22.75 27.92
CA ALA A 503 16.55 22.26 29.11
C ALA A 503 16.37 20.71 29.07
N ASP A 504 16.82 20.03 28.02
CA ASP A 504 16.75 18.57 27.88
C ASP A 504 17.89 17.93 28.68
N GLY A 505 17.58 16.95 29.50
CA GLY A 505 18.57 16.28 30.33
C GLY A 505 19.49 15.29 29.57
N ARG A 506 19.24 15.10 28.27
CA ARG A 506 20.04 14.18 27.43
C ARG A 506 21.33 14.85 27.00
N LYS A 507 22.35 14.02 26.74
CA LYS A 507 23.62 14.52 26.18
C LYS A 507 23.43 14.88 24.70
N ILE A 508 23.90 16.05 24.29
CA ILE A 508 23.79 16.57 22.93
C ILE A 508 25.16 16.38 22.23
N TYR A 509 25.13 15.78 21.04
CA TYR A 509 26.25 15.72 20.12
C TYR A 509 25.97 16.62 18.92
N GLN A 510 26.88 17.56 18.66
CA GLN A 510 26.89 18.44 17.50
C GLN A 510 27.90 17.89 16.50
N ILE A 511 27.46 17.55 15.29
CA ILE A 511 28.25 16.81 14.32
C ILE A 511 28.26 17.53 12.98
N GLY A 512 29.41 18.02 12.56
CA GLY A 512 29.65 18.53 11.22
C GLY A 512 30.22 17.44 10.32
N CYS A 513 29.58 17.21 9.17
CA CYS A 513 30.01 16.26 8.17
C CYS A 513 30.35 16.94 6.83
N ASN A 514 31.45 16.55 6.19
CA ASN A 514 31.74 16.94 4.82
C ASN A 514 31.70 15.74 3.87
N PHE A 515 31.00 15.92 2.76
CA PHE A 515 30.94 14.96 1.66
C PHE A 515 31.83 15.42 0.51
N SER A 516 32.67 14.54 0.02
CA SER A 516 33.51 14.83 -1.13
C SER A 516 32.83 14.34 -2.43
N SER A 517 32.53 15.25 -3.36
CA SER A 517 32.03 14.90 -4.69
C SER A 517 33.08 14.13 -5.51
N LYS A 518 34.36 14.30 -5.19
CA LYS A 518 35.49 13.64 -5.86
C LYS A 518 35.61 12.16 -5.49
N THR A 519 35.51 11.84 -4.19
CA THR A 519 35.63 10.46 -3.68
C THR A 519 34.28 9.75 -3.54
N GLY A 520 33.19 10.53 -3.43
CA GLY A 520 31.83 10.04 -3.23
C GLY A 520 31.59 9.45 -1.85
N THR A 521 32.36 9.89 -0.84
CA THR A 521 32.21 9.46 0.53
C THR A 521 32.35 10.61 1.51
N ILE A 522 32.14 10.35 2.80
CA ILE A 522 32.44 11.29 3.87
C ILE A 522 33.98 11.37 3.99
N ASP A 523 34.53 12.57 3.86
CA ASP A 523 35.97 12.84 4.01
C ASP A 523 36.29 13.82 5.16
N GLY A 524 35.25 14.33 5.84
CA GLY A 524 35.37 15.12 7.05
C GLY A 524 34.26 14.83 8.05
N TRP A 525 34.64 14.61 9.32
CA TRP A 525 33.75 14.42 10.45
C TRP A 525 34.30 15.11 11.67
N LYS A 526 33.54 16.07 12.22
CA LYS A 526 33.89 16.79 13.45
C LYS A 526 32.74 16.77 14.42
N MET A 527 33.06 16.65 15.69
CA MET A 527 32.07 16.46 16.75
C MET A 527 32.44 17.30 17.98
N LYS A 528 31.39 17.80 18.62
CA LYS A 528 31.45 18.48 19.92
C LYS A 528 30.44 17.91 20.90
#